data_10532f456475046524a1988de2813368
#
_entry.id   10532f456475046524a1988de2813368
#
_cell.length_a   1.000
_cell.length_b   1.000
_cell.length_c   1.000
_cell.angle_alpha   90.00
_cell.angle_beta   90.00
_cell.angle_gamma   90.00
#
_symmetry.space_group_name_H-M   'P 1'
#
loop_
_entity.id
_entity.type
_entity.pdbx_description
1 polymer ?
#
loop_
_entity_poly.entity_id
_entity_poly.type
_entity_poly.pdbx_seq_one_letter_code
_entity_poly.pdbx_strand_id
1 'polypeptide(L)'
;MPNVSDRSDSEFLESLGYEQKFERSMSLWSNLALGFLYLSPLVSVVAMLAQGLATAGPPSIFWIFIVGGGQLLVALVFGEIVAQYPIAGGLYQWARRLWNGQYAWLLSWIYLACVIVAIATTAMFGASFVANLFVGTREMPVVPTTAGMTATIAAVMLFVGVLLNLTGTKTLARIAGAGLAAELVGVIGVGIYLLIFERKHSFSVFFDAMGTAQDGNYTTAFVGAALVGILMVYGFEACGEVAEEVPNPGKQVPRAMILTVVVGCSSALLSFAGYVLAAPNLAEIVAGNVVDPVPDILNATIGFWGTKAFLFIALTSFLACVMGQQASASRLIYSFARDNMFPGAAIFGKLTKVRHTPLWAIIGVNVLSGLLLLFVYFFPGALFRIAGMQMLAGYIAFQMVVFAALRARFMGWKPAGAFSLGRWGWAVNIAALGYGIFACVVLATPSSDLSLPLLDRWIAIVGVSIVIVTGWLYLVIAKPHLRSNAPEGDAVSFANAMRAHSARSASNLESREKVLRSSAANQHRHLATKS
;
A
#
# COMPACT_ATOMS: atom_id res chain seq x y z
N MET A 1 -3.21 29.41 17.05
CA MET A 1 -2.33 29.98 16.01
C MET A 1 -1.69 28.80 15.29
N PRO A 2 -1.66 28.73 13.96
CA PRO A 2 -0.97 27.68 13.25
C PRO A 2 0.53 27.71 13.60
N ASN A 3 1.12 26.53 13.74
CA ASN A 3 2.52 26.35 14.10
C ASN A 3 3.41 26.91 12.97
N VAL A 4 4.63 27.36 13.26
CA VAL A 4 5.55 27.90 12.23
C VAL A 4 5.83 26.88 11.14
N SER A 5 5.88 25.58 11.48
CA SER A 5 6.01 24.47 10.51
C SER A 5 4.82 24.36 9.55
N ASP A 6 3.59 24.59 10.03
CA ASP A 6 2.37 24.49 9.21
C ASP A 6 2.30 25.58 8.15
N ARG A 7 2.83 26.79 8.44
CA ARG A 7 2.93 27.87 7.45
C ARG A 7 3.93 27.55 6.35
N SER A 8 5.12 27.07 6.71
CA SER A 8 6.14 26.72 5.73
C SER A 8 5.72 25.57 4.82
N ASP A 9 4.98 24.59 5.34
CA ASP A 9 4.46 23.45 4.55
C ASP A 9 3.31 23.89 3.61
N SER A 10 2.48 24.86 4.05
CA SER A 10 1.39 25.41 3.21
C SER A 10 1.96 26.26 2.07
N GLU A 11 2.94 27.12 2.35
CA GLU A 11 3.65 27.93 1.36
C GLU A 11 4.37 27.03 0.35
N PHE A 12 4.94 25.90 0.81
CA PHE A 12 5.56 24.92 -0.07
C PHE A 12 4.53 24.27 -1.01
N LEU A 13 3.34 23.88 -0.49
CA LEU A 13 2.27 23.30 -1.28
C LEU A 13 1.72 24.31 -2.31
N GLU A 14 1.60 25.60 -1.93
CA GLU A 14 1.24 26.67 -2.85
C GLU A 14 2.26 26.85 -3.98
N SER A 15 3.56 26.71 -3.69
CA SER A 15 4.61 26.73 -4.70
C SER A 15 4.51 25.58 -5.70
N LEU A 16 3.86 24.48 -5.30
CA LEU A 16 3.51 23.35 -6.16
C LEU A 16 2.21 23.56 -6.95
N GLY A 17 1.50 24.70 -6.76
CA GLY A 17 0.28 25.06 -7.44
C GLY A 17 -1.00 24.56 -6.77
N TYR A 18 -0.95 24.17 -5.50
CA TYR A 18 -2.10 23.65 -4.75
C TYR A 18 -2.32 24.41 -3.45
N GLU A 19 -3.58 24.68 -3.15
CA GLU A 19 -4.02 25.25 -1.87
C GLU A 19 -4.15 24.15 -0.82
N GLN A 20 -3.73 24.42 0.42
CA GLN A 20 -3.89 23.52 1.56
C GLN A 20 -5.36 23.40 1.94
N LYS A 21 -5.97 22.24 1.69
CA LYS A 21 -7.39 21.97 2.00
C LYS A 21 -7.59 20.88 3.04
N PHE A 22 -6.63 20.00 3.21
CA PHE A 22 -6.66 18.96 4.24
C PHE A 22 -6.07 19.45 5.56
N GLU A 23 -6.57 18.91 6.68
CA GLU A 23 -6.01 19.19 7.99
C GLU A 23 -4.74 18.37 8.22
N ARG A 24 -3.60 19.01 8.53
CA ARG A 24 -2.33 18.35 8.86
C ARG A 24 -2.33 17.81 10.27
N SER A 25 -2.96 16.66 10.48
CA SER A 25 -3.11 16.06 11.81
C SER A 25 -2.52 14.65 11.92
N MET A 26 -1.93 14.11 10.83
CA MET A 26 -1.28 12.80 10.83
C MET A 26 0.20 12.91 11.21
N SER A 27 0.60 12.38 12.38
CA SER A 27 2.00 12.21 12.75
C SER A 27 2.69 11.15 11.87
N LEU A 28 4.04 11.05 11.97
CA LEU A 28 4.80 9.95 11.36
C LEU A 28 4.20 8.58 11.69
N TRP A 29 3.84 8.36 12.96
CA TRP A 29 3.31 7.08 13.43
C TRP A 29 1.89 6.81 12.91
N SER A 30 1.05 7.84 12.81
CA SER A 30 -0.30 7.69 12.23
C SER A 30 -0.24 7.44 10.72
N ASN A 31 0.71 8.06 10.02
CA ASN A 31 0.93 7.83 8.60
C ASN A 31 1.50 6.42 8.35
N LEU A 32 2.50 6.00 9.15
CA LEU A 32 2.99 4.63 9.14
C LEU A 32 1.85 3.63 9.43
N ALA A 33 1.00 3.93 10.44
CA ALA A 33 -0.14 3.07 10.76
C ALA A 33 -1.08 2.91 9.58
N LEU A 34 -1.38 3.97 8.84
CA LEU A 34 -2.24 3.90 7.66
C LEU A 34 -1.63 3.01 6.57
N GLY A 35 -0.35 3.19 6.25
CA GLY A 35 0.36 2.36 5.28
C GLY A 35 0.47 0.90 5.74
N PHE A 36 0.75 0.67 7.02
CA PHE A 36 0.84 -0.67 7.60
C PHE A 36 -0.50 -1.41 7.56
N LEU A 37 -1.60 -0.72 7.90
CA LEU A 37 -2.94 -1.29 7.82
C LEU A 37 -3.40 -1.57 6.39
N TYR A 38 -2.97 -0.75 5.43
CA TYR A 38 -3.22 -1.02 4.02
C TYR A 38 -2.45 -2.27 3.54
N LEU A 39 -1.18 -2.41 3.91
CA LEU A 39 -0.34 -3.58 3.64
C LEU A 39 -0.87 -4.80 4.41
N SER A 40 -1.22 -4.62 5.67
CA SER A 40 -1.77 -5.59 6.61
C SER A 40 -1.14 -6.99 6.55
N PRO A 41 -0.01 -7.20 7.25
CA PRO A 41 0.63 -8.50 7.31
C PRO A 41 -0.27 -9.60 7.87
N LEU A 42 -1.17 -9.27 8.81
CA LEU A 42 -2.12 -10.23 9.35
C LEU A 42 -3.07 -10.72 8.26
N VAL A 43 -3.72 -9.79 7.56
CA VAL A 43 -4.68 -10.09 6.48
C VAL A 43 -4.02 -10.92 5.39
N SER A 44 -2.84 -10.49 4.94
CA SER A 44 -2.16 -11.13 3.80
C SER A 44 -1.59 -12.49 4.15
N VAL A 45 -1.00 -12.69 5.35
CA VAL A 45 -0.52 -14.01 5.79
C VAL A 45 -1.69 -14.98 5.91
N VAL A 46 -2.76 -14.55 6.57
CA VAL A 46 -3.96 -15.37 6.77
C VAL A 46 -4.60 -15.77 5.44
N ALA A 47 -4.69 -14.84 4.49
CA ALA A 47 -5.28 -15.11 3.17
C ALA A 47 -4.40 -16.01 2.28
N MET A 48 -3.07 -15.94 2.41
CA MET A 48 -2.14 -16.57 1.47
C MET A 48 -1.40 -17.79 2.02
N LEU A 49 -1.49 -18.09 3.32
CA LEU A 49 -0.76 -19.21 3.93
C LEU A 49 -1.12 -20.55 3.26
N ALA A 50 -2.41 -20.86 3.13
CA ALA A 50 -2.89 -22.09 2.50
C ALA A 50 -2.40 -22.20 1.06
N GLN A 51 -2.60 -21.13 0.28
CA GLN A 51 -2.19 -21.09 -1.15
C GLN A 51 -0.68 -21.27 -1.30
N GLY A 52 0.13 -20.60 -0.48
CA GLY A 52 1.58 -20.71 -0.52
C GLY A 52 2.07 -22.12 -0.22
N LEU A 53 1.55 -22.71 0.83
CA LEU A 53 1.90 -24.06 1.26
C LEU A 53 1.45 -25.13 0.25
N ALA A 54 0.25 -25.01 -0.29
CA ALA A 54 -0.26 -25.94 -1.30
C ALA A 54 0.49 -25.84 -2.63
N THR A 55 1.01 -24.64 -2.99
CA THR A 55 1.68 -24.44 -4.29
C THR A 55 3.16 -24.81 -4.24
N ALA A 56 3.91 -24.40 -3.21
CA ALA A 56 5.37 -24.57 -3.15
C ALA A 56 5.87 -25.10 -1.80
N GLY A 57 4.97 -25.47 -0.91
CA GLY A 57 5.34 -25.90 0.43
C GLY A 57 5.91 -24.79 1.32
N PRO A 58 6.53 -25.16 2.44
CA PRO A 58 7.14 -24.22 3.38
C PRO A 58 8.17 -23.25 2.75
N PRO A 59 8.96 -23.60 1.71
CA PRO A 59 9.87 -22.65 1.07
C PRO A 59 9.19 -21.44 0.42
N SER A 60 7.86 -21.41 0.27
CA SER A 60 7.10 -20.23 -0.18
C SER A 60 7.36 -19.00 0.68
N ILE A 61 7.83 -19.14 1.93
CA ILE A 61 8.25 -18.05 2.83
C ILE A 61 9.35 -17.16 2.21
N PHE A 62 10.22 -17.73 1.37
CA PHE A 62 11.32 -16.96 0.76
C PHE A 62 10.82 -15.88 -0.19
N TRP A 63 9.59 -15.98 -0.72
CA TRP A 63 8.99 -14.92 -1.50
C TRP A 63 8.76 -13.63 -0.70
N ILE A 64 8.57 -13.73 0.62
CA ILE A 64 8.43 -12.54 1.48
C ILE A 64 9.75 -11.75 1.51
N PHE A 65 10.91 -12.43 1.54
CA PHE A 65 12.23 -11.77 1.46
C PHE A 65 12.48 -11.16 0.07
N ILE A 66 12.21 -11.93 -1.00
CA ILE A 66 12.45 -11.48 -2.37
C ILE A 66 11.62 -10.25 -2.69
N VAL A 67 10.33 -10.31 -2.39
CA VAL A 67 9.40 -9.22 -2.64
C VAL A 67 9.65 -8.05 -1.69
N GLY A 68 9.92 -8.32 -0.41
CA GLY A 68 10.25 -7.29 0.58
C GLY A 68 11.47 -6.46 0.16
N GLY A 69 12.53 -7.12 -0.31
CA GLY A 69 13.71 -6.43 -0.85
C GLY A 69 13.40 -5.61 -2.10
N GLY A 70 12.62 -6.17 -3.02
CA GLY A 70 12.19 -5.46 -4.23
C GLY A 70 11.28 -4.27 -3.95
N GLN A 71 10.30 -4.42 -3.08
CA GLN A 71 9.41 -3.32 -2.69
C GLN A 71 10.12 -2.24 -1.86
N LEU A 72 11.16 -2.60 -1.10
CA LEU A 72 12.01 -1.63 -0.44
C LEU A 72 12.73 -0.72 -1.46
N LEU A 73 13.24 -1.28 -2.57
CA LEU A 73 13.82 -0.48 -3.66
C LEU A 73 12.78 0.48 -4.26
N VAL A 74 11.54 0.02 -4.49
CA VAL A 74 10.45 0.86 -4.99
C VAL A 74 10.10 1.96 -3.98
N ALA A 75 9.99 1.64 -2.69
CA ALA A 75 9.72 2.60 -1.63
C ALA A 75 10.81 3.68 -1.50
N LEU A 76 12.07 3.33 -1.74
CA LEU A 76 13.18 4.29 -1.78
C LEU A 76 13.05 5.27 -2.95
N VAL A 77 12.66 4.79 -4.14
CA VAL A 77 12.40 5.66 -5.31
C VAL A 77 11.19 6.57 -5.04
N PHE A 78 10.09 6.02 -4.53
CA PHE A 78 8.91 6.80 -4.18
C PHE A 78 9.20 7.82 -3.08
N GLY A 79 10.07 7.46 -2.12
CA GLY A 79 10.56 8.36 -1.06
C GLY A 79 11.23 9.61 -1.62
N GLU A 80 12.08 9.50 -2.65
CA GLU A 80 12.69 10.67 -3.29
C GLU A 80 11.64 11.55 -4.00
N ILE A 81 10.64 10.92 -4.63
CA ILE A 81 9.61 11.64 -5.37
C ILE A 81 8.68 12.38 -4.40
N VAL A 82 8.18 11.70 -3.37
CA VAL A 82 7.27 12.32 -2.39
C VAL A 82 7.96 13.40 -1.55
N ALA A 83 9.26 13.27 -1.31
CA ALA A 83 10.02 14.31 -0.62
C ALA A 83 10.06 15.63 -1.41
N GLN A 84 9.96 15.58 -2.74
CA GLN A 84 9.88 16.75 -3.61
C GLN A 84 8.44 17.15 -3.92
N TYR A 85 7.52 16.18 -4.01
CA TYR A 85 6.11 16.36 -4.36
C TYR A 85 5.17 15.73 -3.34
N PRO A 86 5.05 16.28 -2.13
CA PRO A 86 4.17 15.77 -1.09
C PRO A 86 2.72 16.21 -1.32
N ILE A 87 2.13 15.76 -2.41
CA ILE A 87 0.78 16.12 -2.87
C ILE A 87 -0.13 14.90 -2.69
N ALA A 88 -1.36 15.11 -2.20
CA ALA A 88 -2.36 14.06 -2.09
C ALA A 88 -2.68 13.44 -3.46
N GLY A 89 -2.94 12.13 -3.49
CA GLY A 89 -3.12 11.39 -4.73
C GLY A 89 -1.81 10.83 -5.29
N GLY A 90 -0.76 10.78 -4.49
CA GLY A 90 0.51 10.07 -4.62
C GLY A 90 0.94 9.75 -6.06
N LEU A 91 0.72 8.50 -6.49
CA LEU A 91 1.20 7.99 -7.79
C LEU A 91 0.77 8.86 -8.97
N TYR A 92 -0.47 9.38 -8.97
CA TYR A 92 -0.99 10.26 -10.01
C TYR A 92 -0.17 11.54 -10.12
N GLN A 93 0.01 12.23 -8.99
CA GLN A 93 0.74 13.49 -8.94
C GLN A 93 2.21 13.29 -9.29
N TRP A 94 2.83 12.21 -8.80
CA TRP A 94 4.23 11.91 -9.09
C TRP A 94 4.47 11.65 -10.57
N ALA A 95 3.63 10.83 -11.20
CA ALA A 95 3.75 10.57 -12.63
C ALA A 95 3.52 11.83 -13.48
N ARG A 96 2.59 12.70 -13.06
CA ARG A 96 2.29 13.96 -13.74
C ARG A 96 3.49 14.92 -13.71
N ARG A 97 4.10 15.07 -12.53
CA ARG A 97 5.27 15.93 -12.33
C ARG A 97 6.52 15.41 -13.04
N LEU A 98 6.72 14.09 -13.03
CA LEU A 98 7.88 13.45 -13.65
C LEU A 98 7.78 13.38 -15.18
N TRP A 99 6.55 13.36 -15.74
CA TRP A 99 6.35 13.21 -17.17
C TRP A 99 5.30 14.17 -17.73
N ASN A 100 4.02 13.76 -17.76
CA ASN A 100 2.91 14.57 -18.27
C ASN A 100 1.54 14.03 -17.81
N GLY A 101 0.48 14.80 -18.08
CA GLY A 101 -0.88 14.46 -17.69
C GLY A 101 -1.45 13.22 -18.39
N GLN A 102 -1.11 12.95 -19.63
CA GLN A 102 -1.60 11.75 -20.35
C GLN A 102 -1.09 10.47 -19.70
N TYR A 103 0.21 10.43 -19.43
CA TYR A 103 0.85 9.31 -18.76
C TYR A 103 0.30 9.09 -17.35
N ALA A 104 0.19 10.17 -16.58
CA ALA A 104 -0.36 10.13 -15.24
C ALA A 104 -1.83 9.68 -15.22
N TRP A 105 -2.61 10.08 -16.23
CA TRP A 105 -4.00 9.68 -16.37
C TRP A 105 -4.13 8.16 -16.54
N LEU A 106 -3.38 7.58 -17.49
CA LEU A 106 -3.43 6.14 -17.75
C LEU A 106 -2.96 5.32 -16.53
N LEU A 107 -1.86 5.75 -15.92
CA LEU A 107 -1.35 5.15 -14.67
C LEU A 107 -2.42 5.15 -13.59
N SER A 108 -3.07 6.29 -13.35
CA SER A 108 -4.06 6.44 -12.30
C SER A 108 -5.33 5.64 -12.56
N TRP A 109 -5.71 5.48 -13.81
CA TRP A 109 -6.83 4.63 -14.20
C TRP A 109 -6.54 3.16 -13.89
N ILE A 110 -5.34 2.67 -14.21
CA ILE A 110 -4.88 1.31 -13.90
C ILE A 110 -4.82 1.11 -12.38
N TYR A 111 -4.23 2.06 -11.66
CA TYR A 111 -4.10 1.97 -10.21
C TYR A 111 -5.46 2.06 -9.49
N LEU A 112 -6.37 2.89 -9.98
CA LEU A 112 -7.73 2.97 -9.43
C LEU A 112 -8.47 1.63 -9.57
N ALA A 113 -8.37 0.97 -10.71
CA ALA A 113 -8.94 -0.38 -10.89
C ALA A 113 -8.32 -1.37 -9.89
N CYS A 114 -7.00 -1.32 -9.69
CA CYS A 114 -6.32 -2.13 -8.67
C CYS A 114 -6.94 -1.92 -7.28
N VAL A 115 -7.06 -0.66 -6.82
CA VAL A 115 -7.52 -0.37 -5.45
C VAL A 115 -9.00 -0.70 -5.26
N ILE A 116 -9.86 -0.49 -6.27
CA ILE A 116 -11.27 -0.90 -6.22
C ILE A 116 -11.39 -2.42 -6.01
N VAL A 117 -10.59 -3.19 -6.74
CA VAL A 117 -10.54 -4.65 -6.58
C VAL A 117 -9.99 -5.03 -5.21
N ALA A 118 -8.92 -4.35 -4.74
CA ALA A 118 -8.33 -4.58 -3.43
C ALA A 118 -9.34 -4.44 -2.28
N ILE A 119 -10.15 -3.39 -2.30
CA ILE A 119 -11.19 -3.13 -1.30
C ILE A 119 -12.20 -4.28 -1.26
N ALA A 120 -12.67 -4.73 -2.42
CA ALA A 120 -13.63 -5.82 -2.51
C ALA A 120 -13.02 -7.17 -2.06
N THR A 121 -11.85 -7.52 -2.56
CA THR A 121 -11.17 -8.80 -2.23
C THR A 121 -10.79 -8.87 -0.76
N THR A 122 -10.30 -7.79 -0.17
CA THR A 122 -9.98 -7.72 1.27
C THR A 122 -11.23 -7.97 2.12
N ALA A 123 -12.36 -7.32 1.79
CA ALA A 123 -13.61 -7.53 2.52
C ALA A 123 -14.12 -8.97 2.38
N MET A 124 -13.95 -9.59 1.20
CA MET A 124 -14.37 -10.98 0.97
C MET A 124 -13.47 -12.00 1.67
N PHE A 125 -12.14 -11.80 1.68
CA PHE A 125 -11.22 -12.64 2.46
C PHE A 125 -11.52 -12.54 3.96
N GLY A 126 -11.91 -11.36 4.46
CA GLY A 126 -12.31 -11.18 5.87
C GLY A 126 -13.59 -11.89 6.25
N ALA A 127 -14.46 -12.23 5.30
CA ALA A 127 -15.79 -12.76 5.60
C ALA A 127 -15.77 -14.12 6.31
N SER A 128 -14.83 -15.02 5.96
CA SER A 128 -14.67 -16.32 6.65
C SER A 128 -14.26 -16.13 8.12
N PHE A 129 -13.37 -15.18 8.39
CA PHE A 129 -12.91 -14.88 9.76
C PHE A 129 -14.00 -14.27 10.62
N VAL A 130 -14.84 -13.40 10.02
CA VAL A 130 -16.03 -12.86 10.67
C VAL A 130 -17.06 -13.97 10.96
N ALA A 131 -17.29 -14.87 10.01
CA ALA A 131 -18.18 -16.02 10.21
C ALA A 131 -17.65 -16.93 11.33
N ASN A 132 -16.36 -17.27 11.30
CA ASN A 132 -15.73 -18.10 12.34
C ASN A 132 -15.80 -17.43 13.72
N LEU A 133 -15.70 -16.10 13.80
CA LEU A 133 -15.81 -15.36 15.05
C LEU A 133 -17.22 -15.47 15.67
N PHE A 134 -18.28 -15.22 14.89
CA PHE A 134 -19.63 -15.07 15.40
C PHE A 134 -20.43 -16.38 15.39
N VAL A 135 -20.21 -17.26 14.40
CA VAL A 135 -20.98 -18.48 14.19
C VAL A 135 -20.21 -19.73 14.61
N GLY A 136 -18.87 -19.71 14.57
CA GLY A 136 -18.03 -20.86 14.95
C GLY A 136 -18.28 -21.33 16.38
N THR A 137 -18.40 -22.65 16.58
CA THR A 137 -18.59 -23.32 17.86
C THR A 137 -17.37 -24.15 18.22
N ARG A 138 -17.34 -24.75 19.43
CA ARG A 138 -16.24 -25.66 19.81
C ARG A 138 -16.19 -26.93 18.96
N GLU A 139 -17.35 -27.39 18.49
CA GLU A 139 -17.48 -28.58 17.65
C GLU A 139 -17.17 -28.28 16.18
N MET A 140 -17.48 -27.07 15.74
CA MET A 140 -17.22 -26.59 14.37
C MET A 140 -16.60 -25.19 14.43
N PRO A 141 -15.29 -25.09 14.74
CA PRO A 141 -14.62 -23.79 14.88
C PRO A 141 -14.45 -23.07 13.55
N VAL A 142 -14.34 -23.79 12.45
CA VAL A 142 -14.29 -23.27 11.07
C VAL A 142 -15.65 -23.51 10.41
N VAL A 143 -16.27 -22.40 9.99
CA VAL A 143 -17.62 -22.42 9.42
C VAL A 143 -17.54 -22.25 7.90
N PRO A 144 -18.08 -23.18 7.10
CA PRO A 144 -18.19 -23.00 5.66
C PRO A 144 -19.08 -21.80 5.33
N THR A 145 -18.54 -20.84 4.58
CA THR A 145 -19.30 -19.66 4.15
C THR A 145 -19.96 -19.88 2.79
N THR A 146 -21.25 -19.56 2.68
CA THR A 146 -21.92 -19.50 1.37
C THR A 146 -21.58 -18.20 0.64
N ALA A 147 -21.72 -18.16 -0.68
CA ALA A 147 -21.50 -16.94 -1.47
C ALA A 147 -22.34 -15.76 -0.97
N GLY A 148 -23.61 -16.02 -0.55
CA GLY A 148 -24.48 -14.99 0.01
C GLY A 148 -24.00 -14.47 1.37
N MET A 149 -23.53 -15.34 2.24
CA MET A 149 -22.97 -14.96 3.54
C MET A 149 -21.70 -14.12 3.36
N THR A 150 -20.78 -14.57 2.50
CA THR A 150 -19.55 -13.83 2.16
C THR A 150 -19.86 -12.44 1.61
N ALA A 151 -20.76 -12.34 0.61
CA ALA A 151 -21.15 -11.06 0.03
C ALA A 151 -21.80 -10.11 1.05
N THR A 152 -22.67 -10.63 1.92
CA THR A 152 -23.35 -9.83 2.95
C THR A 152 -22.35 -9.30 3.97
N ILE A 153 -21.47 -10.14 4.50
CA ILE A 153 -20.44 -9.73 5.48
C ILE A 153 -19.51 -8.71 4.83
N ALA A 154 -19.04 -8.96 3.61
CA ALA A 154 -18.17 -8.03 2.88
C ALA A 154 -18.87 -6.68 2.66
N ALA A 155 -20.15 -6.65 2.28
CA ALA A 155 -20.91 -5.41 2.11
C ALA A 155 -21.04 -4.62 3.42
N VAL A 156 -21.27 -5.31 4.55
CA VAL A 156 -21.27 -4.67 5.88
C VAL A 156 -19.90 -4.09 6.21
N MET A 157 -18.81 -4.81 5.92
CA MET A 157 -17.45 -4.31 6.14
C MET A 157 -17.16 -3.06 5.29
N LEU A 158 -17.56 -3.04 4.01
CA LEU A 158 -17.44 -1.85 3.16
C LEU A 158 -18.20 -0.66 3.75
N PHE A 159 -19.44 -0.89 4.18
CA PHE A 159 -20.28 0.15 4.77
C PHE A 159 -19.69 0.73 6.07
N VAL A 160 -19.20 -0.12 6.96
CA VAL A 160 -18.52 0.30 8.20
C VAL A 160 -17.27 1.11 7.85
N GLY A 161 -16.46 0.66 6.88
CA GLY A 161 -15.30 1.40 6.40
C GLY A 161 -15.65 2.80 5.87
N VAL A 162 -16.78 2.95 5.14
CA VAL A 162 -17.30 4.26 4.71
C VAL A 162 -17.59 5.14 5.91
N LEU A 163 -18.34 4.64 6.89
CA LEU A 163 -18.68 5.41 8.10
C LEU A 163 -17.43 5.90 8.82
N LEU A 164 -16.42 5.03 8.97
CA LEU A 164 -15.15 5.38 9.61
C LEU A 164 -14.39 6.45 8.82
N ASN A 165 -14.34 6.35 7.49
CA ASN A 165 -13.69 7.36 6.63
C ASN A 165 -14.39 8.73 6.67
N LEU A 166 -15.69 8.78 6.92
CA LEU A 166 -16.44 10.03 7.03
C LEU A 166 -16.21 10.77 8.35
N THR A 167 -15.51 10.18 9.31
CA THR A 167 -15.26 10.82 10.62
C THR A 167 -14.20 11.93 10.58
N GLY A 168 -13.42 12.03 9.50
CA GLY A 168 -12.37 13.04 9.31
C GLY A 168 -10.98 12.56 9.71
N THR A 169 -9.94 13.30 9.30
CA THR A 169 -8.53 12.89 9.38
C THR A 169 -8.06 12.55 10.80
N LYS A 170 -8.45 13.34 11.81
CA LYS A 170 -8.05 13.09 13.22
C LYS A 170 -8.56 11.75 13.75
N THR A 171 -9.82 11.44 13.48
CA THR A 171 -10.42 10.19 13.94
C THR A 171 -9.85 9.02 13.13
N LEU A 172 -9.68 9.18 11.82
CA LEU A 172 -9.02 8.22 10.95
C LEU A 172 -7.62 7.87 11.49
N ALA A 173 -6.81 8.88 11.85
CA ALA A 173 -5.48 8.69 12.42
C ALA A 173 -5.48 7.90 13.75
N ARG A 174 -6.48 8.17 14.63
CA ARG A 174 -6.63 7.44 15.91
C ARG A 174 -7.03 5.98 15.68
N ILE A 175 -7.99 5.75 14.79
CA ILE A 175 -8.45 4.40 14.44
C ILE A 175 -7.30 3.61 13.79
N ALA A 176 -6.54 4.24 12.90
CA ALA A 176 -5.36 3.63 12.30
C ALA A 176 -4.31 3.27 13.36
N GLY A 177 -4.04 4.15 14.33
CA GLY A 177 -3.12 3.85 15.43
C GLY A 177 -3.57 2.68 16.31
N ALA A 178 -4.87 2.63 16.66
CA ALA A 178 -5.44 1.52 17.42
C ALA A 178 -5.42 0.20 16.63
N GLY A 179 -5.75 0.26 15.34
CA GLY A 179 -5.68 -0.87 14.44
C GLY A 179 -4.26 -1.42 14.30
N LEU A 180 -3.26 -0.55 14.14
CA LEU A 180 -1.84 -0.93 14.12
C LEU A 180 -1.45 -1.68 15.41
N ALA A 181 -1.83 -1.16 16.58
CA ALA A 181 -1.52 -1.82 17.85
C ALA A 181 -2.15 -3.22 17.94
N ALA A 182 -3.44 -3.34 17.56
CA ALA A 182 -4.13 -4.62 17.54
C ALA A 182 -3.48 -5.60 16.55
N GLU A 183 -3.13 -5.12 15.37
CA GLU A 183 -2.52 -5.94 14.32
C GLU A 183 -1.11 -6.41 14.72
N LEU A 184 -0.28 -5.55 15.31
CA LEU A 184 1.04 -5.94 15.81
C LEU A 184 0.94 -7.03 16.89
N VAL A 185 -0.05 -6.93 17.78
CA VAL A 185 -0.32 -8.00 18.77
C VAL A 185 -0.72 -9.31 18.07
N GLY A 186 -1.62 -9.25 17.09
CA GLY A 186 -2.08 -10.43 16.34
C GLY A 186 -0.98 -11.08 15.48
N VAL A 187 -0.13 -10.29 14.85
CA VAL A 187 0.92 -10.80 13.95
C VAL A 187 2.19 -11.15 14.72
N ILE A 188 2.74 -10.17 15.45
CA ILE A 188 4.02 -10.34 16.13
C ILE A 188 3.83 -11.15 17.42
N GLY A 189 2.84 -10.81 18.25
CA GLY A 189 2.58 -11.48 19.51
C GLY A 189 2.25 -12.95 19.32
N VAL A 190 1.29 -13.26 18.44
CA VAL A 190 0.91 -14.63 18.11
C VAL A 190 2.04 -15.36 17.40
N GLY A 191 2.72 -14.71 16.43
CA GLY A 191 3.86 -15.30 15.73
C GLY A 191 4.98 -15.72 16.69
N ILE A 192 5.37 -14.86 17.64
CA ILE A 192 6.38 -15.16 18.67
C ILE A 192 5.89 -16.28 19.59
N TYR A 193 4.64 -16.24 20.05
CA TYR A 193 4.07 -17.27 20.89
C TYR A 193 4.16 -18.65 20.22
N LEU A 194 3.72 -18.76 18.96
CA LEU A 194 3.77 -20.00 18.19
C LEU A 194 5.21 -20.51 18.01
N LEU A 195 6.16 -19.61 17.73
CA LEU A 195 7.57 -19.96 17.53
C LEU A 195 8.24 -20.49 18.80
N ILE A 196 7.92 -19.93 19.97
CA ILE A 196 8.60 -20.27 21.23
C ILE A 196 7.92 -21.43 21.94
N PHE A 197 6.59 -21.42 22.03
CA PHE A 197 5.86 -22.33 22.90
C PHE A 197 5.18 -23.50 22.16
N GLU A 198 4.82 -23.34 20.89
CA GLU A 198 4.00 -24.30 20.15
C GLU A 198 4.72 -24.94 18.96
N ARG A 199 6.03 -24.75 18.87
CA ARG A 199 6.81 -25.26 17.74
C ARG A 199 6.81 -26.79 17.68
N LYS A 200 6.35 -27.36 16.55
CA LYS A 200 6.29 -28.80 16.26
C LYS A 200 7.31 -29.21 15.19
N HIS A 201 7.74 -28.27 14.33
CA HIS A 201 8.69 -28.54 13.25
C HIS A 201 10.02 -27.81 13.50
N SER A 202 11.12 -28.37 12.93
CA SER A 202 12.41 -27.70 12.92
C SER A 202 12.49 -26.65 11.83
N PHE A 203 13.43 -25.70 11.93
CA PHE A 203 13.64 -24.70 10.88
C PHE A 203 14.04 -25.29 9.52
N SER A 204 14.54 -26.54 9.47
CA SER A 204 14.85 -27.24 8.23
C SER A 204 13.63 -27.44 7.33
N VAL A 205 12.40 -27.39 7.86
CA VAL A 205 11.16 -27.52 7.11
C VAL A 205 11.03 -26.44 6.01
N PHE A 206 11.62 -25.26 6.21
CA PHE A 206 11.60 -24.20 5.19
C PHE A 206 12.44 -24.51 3.95
N PHE A 207 13.22 -25.59 3.96
CA PHE A 207 14.00 -26.07 2.81
C PHE A 207 13.44 -27.38 2.26
N ASP A 208 12.29 -27.84 2.78
CA ASP A 208 11.61 -29.04 2.32
C ASP A 208 10.36 -28.70 1.52
N ALA A 209 10.36 -29.05 0.24
CA ALA A 209 9.23 -28.83 -0.66
C ALA A 209 8.03 -29.74 -0.35
N MET A 210 8.18 -30.77 0.50
CA MET A 210 7.12 -31.69 0.92
C MET A 210 6.31 -32.29 -0.24
N GLY A 211 6.97 -32.56 -1.38
CA GLY A 211 6.34 -33.19 -2.53
C GLY A 211 5.57 -32.25 -3.47
N THR A 212 5.64 -30.92 -3.27
CA THR A 212 4.96 -29.95 -4.17
C THR A 212 5.64 -29.76 -5.53
N ALA A 213 6.78 -30.41 -5.79
CA ALA A 213 7.44 -30.41 -7.10
C ALA A 213 6.59 -31.19 -8.11
N GLN A 214 5.81 -30.51 -8.91
CA GLN A 214 5.10 -31.11 -10.05
C GLN A 214 6.11 -31.42 -11.16
N ASP A 215 5.99 -32.59 -11.77
CA ASP A 215 6.83 -33.06 -12.89
C ASP A 215 8.36 -33.04 -12.60
N GLY A 216 8.77 -33.14 -11.35
CA GLY A 216 10.18 -33.12 -10.93
C GLY A 216 10.86 -31.73 -11.01
N ASN A 217 10.14 -30.66 -11.37
CA ASN A 217 10.68 -29.31 -11.43
C ASN A 217 10.09 -28.39 -10.36
N TYR A 218 10.80 -28.25 -9.24
CA TYR A 218 10.39 -27.39 -8.14
C TYR A 218 10.34 -25.89 -8.52
N THR A 219 11.12 -25.45 -9.51
CA THR A 219 11.16 -24.04 -9.91
C THR A 219 9.78 -23.52 -10.34
N THR A 220 9.00 -24.33 -11.05
CA THR A 220 7.64 -23.97 -11.50
C THR A 220 6.71 -23.77 -10.30
N ALA A 221 6.74 -24.68 -9.33
CA ALA A 221 5.96 -24.59 -8.09
C ALA A 221 6.38 -23.36 -7.28
N PHE A 222 7.70 -23.13 -7.11
CA PHE A 222 8.21 -21.96 -6.38
C PHE A 222 7.77 -20.65 -7.03
N VAL A 223 7.93 -20.50 -8.37
CA VAL A 223 7.48 -19.30 -9.10
C VAL A 223 5.96 -19.12 -9.00
N GLY A 224 5.18 -20.22 -9.06
CA GLY A 224 3.73 -20.19 -8.86
C GLY A 224 3.30 -19.62 -7.50
N ALA A 225 4.13 -19.77 -6.46
CA ALA A 225 3.86 -19.23 -5.13
C ALA A 225 4.25 -17.74 -4.96
N ALA A 226 4.74 -17.07 -6.00
CA ALA A 226 5.19 -15.67 -5.90
C ALA A 226 4.09 -14.70 -5.43
N LEU A 227 2.82 -15.00 -5.75
CA LEU A 227 1.67 -14.19 -5.31
C LEU A 227 1.61 -14.04 -3.78
N VAL A 228 2.12 -15.02 -3.03
CA VAL A 228 2.21 -14.99 -1.55
C VAL A 228 2.99 -13.76 -1.08
N GLY A 229 4.23 -13.62 -1.54
CA GLY A 229 5.05 -12.46 -1.18
C GLY A 229 4.53 -11.15 -1.78
N ILE A 230 4.08 -11.20 -3.04
CA ILE A 230 3.59 -10.02 -3.79
C ILE A 230 2.39 -9.38 -3.08
N LEU A 231 1.47 -10.18 -2.57
CA LEU A 231 0.29 -9.67 -1.85
C LEU A 231 0.63 -9.23 -0.42
N MET A 232 1.63 -9.87 0.22
CA MET A 232 2.03 -9.55 1.59
C MET A 232 2.81 -8.24 1.73
N VAL A 233 3.44 -7.73 0.67
CA VAL A 233 4.26 -6.51 0.72
C VAL A 233 3.77 -5.49 -0.30
N TYR A 234 2.49 -5.12 -0.20
CA TYR A 234 1.82 -4.13 -1.06
C TYR A 234 1.02 -3.16 -0.20
N GLY A 235 0.96 -1.87 -0.55
CA GLY A 235 0.11 -0.88 0.17
C GLY A 235 0.89 0.23 0.88
N PHE A 236 2.22 0.21 0.91
CA PHE A 236 3.06 1.24 1.54
C PHE A 236 2.92 2.62 0.88
N GLU A 237 2.49 2.68 -0.37
CA GLU A 237 2.23 3.92 -1.12
C GLU A 237 1.09 4.74 -0.52
N ALA A 238 0.19 4.13 0.26
CA ALA A 238 -0.88 4.82 0.97
C ALA A 238 -0.35 5.95 1.87
N CYS A 239 0.86 5.81 2.42
CA CYS A 239 1.53 6.90 3.13
C CYS A 239 1.68 8.16 2.26
N GLY A 240 1.92 8.00 0.96
CA GLY A 240 2.06 9.08 0.00
C GLY A 240 0.74 9.65 -0.48
N GLU A 241 -0.32 8.83 -0.53
CA GLU A 241 -1.66 9.27 -0.95
C GLU A 241 -2.25 10.33 -0.01
N VAL A 242 -1.86 10.31 1.27
CA VAL A 242 -2.30 11.27 2.30
C VAL A 242 -1.24 12.31 2.65
N ALA A 243 -0.25 12.54 1.80
CA ALA A 243 0.89 13.41 2.11
C ALA A 243 0.51 14.84 2.54
N GLU A 244 -0.59 15.41 2.02
CA GLU A 244 -1.11 16.73 2.41
C GLU A 244 -1.69 16.76 3.85
N GLU A 245 -1.96 15.58 4.45
CA GLU A 245 -2.48 15.45 5.82
C GLU A 245 -1.36 15.30 6.87
N VAL A 246 -0.08 15.22 6.44
CA VAL A 246 1.10 14.98 7.27
C VAL A 246 1.90 16.28 7.46
N PRO A 247 2.26 16.69 8.68
CA PRO A 247 3.19 17.79 8.92
C PRO A 247 4.60 17.41 8.44
N ASN A 248 5.34 18.36 7.89
CA ASN A 248 6.71 18.15 7.38
C ASN A 248 6.81 16.93 6.42
N PRO A 249 5.92 16.87 5.40
CA PRO A 249 5.68 15.64 4.66
C PRO A 249 6.93 15.18 3.88
N GLY A 250 7.76 16.10 3.40
CA GLY A 250 9.00 15.76 2.68
C GLY A 250 10.00 14.93 3.49
N LYS A 251 9.89 14.93 4.83
CA LYS A 251 10.73 14.09 5.71
C LYS A 251 9.98 12.90 6.29
N GLN A 252 8.71 13.11 6.69
CA GLN A 252 7.95 12.10 7.41
C GLN A 252 7.40 11.01 6.49
N VAL A 253 6.88 11.38 5.32
CA VAL A 253 6.26 10.42 4.40
C VAL A 253 7.27 9.39 3.85
N PRO A 254 8.47 9.77 3.35
CA PRO A 254 9.46 8.78 2.93
C PRO A 254 9.83 7.78 4.02
N ARG A 255 9.98 8.28 5.27
CA ARG A 255 10.29 7.43 6.43
C ARG A 255 9.14 6.47 6.75
N ALA A 256 7.90 6.97 6.72
CA ALA A 256 6.73 6.13 6.94
C ALA A 256 6.65 5.00 5.91
N MET A 257 6.83 5.30 4.62
CA MET A 257 6.81 4.31 3.53
C MET A 257 7.88 3.22 3.72
N ILE A 258 9.12 3.61 4.00
CA ILE A 258 10.24 2.66 4.21
C ILE A 258 9.99 1.80 5.45
N LEU A 259 9.57 2.41 6.56
CA LEU A 259 9.25 1.68 7.79
C LEU A 259 8.06 0.74 7.60
N THR A 260 7.05 1.12 6.82
CA THR A 260 5.91 0.26 6.49
C THR A 260 6.38 -1.02 5.80
N VAL A 261 7.26 -0.92 4.80
CA VAL A 261 7.82 -2.11 4.12
C VAL A 261 8.65 -2.96 5.08
N VAL A 262 9.57 -2.35 5.83
CA VAL A 262 10.49 -3.10 6.71
C VAL A 262 9.72 -3.80 7.85
N VAL A 263 8.88 -3.06 8.57
CA VAL A 263 8.10 -3.62 9.69
C VAL A 263 7.07 -4.61 9.18
N GLY A 264 6.38 -4.30 8.09
CA GLY A 264 5.38 -5.18 7.47
C GLY A 264 5.98 -6.51 7.02
N CYS A 265 7.09 -6.47 6.29
CA CYS A 265 7.80 -7.64 5.82
C CYS A 265 8.30 -8.51 6.99
N SER A 266 8.92 -7.89 8.02
CA SER A 266 9.40 -8.59 9.21
C SER A 266 8.26 -9.24 9.98
N SER A 267 7.12 -8.55 10.12
CA SER A 267 5.93 -9.07 10.78
C SER A 267 5.32 -10.25 10.01
N ALA A 268 5.23 -10.14 8.68
CA ALA A 268 4.73 -11.22 7.82
C ALA A 268 5.62 -12.47 7.91
N LEU A 269 6.94 -12.30 7.85
CA LEU A 269 7.91 -13.39 8.01
C LEU A 269 7.75 -14.11 9.35
N LEU A 270 7.67 -13.35 10.44
CA LEU A 270 7.54 -13.89 11.78
C LEU A 270 6.23 -14.67 11.94
N SER A 271 5.13 -14.12 11.45
CA SER A 271 3.81 -14.74 11.51
C SER A 271 3.73 -16.01 10.66
N PHE A 272 4.17 -15.92 9.39
CA PHE A 272 4.20 -17.05 8.48
C PHE A 272 5.05 -18.20 9.05
N ALA A 273 6.25 -17.90 9.54
CA ALA A 273 7.12 -18.87 10.17
C ALA A 273 6.47 -19.50 11.42
N GLY A 274 5.81 -18.69 12.25
CA GLY A 274 5.10 -19.16 13.43
C GLY A 274 4.02 -20.18 13.08
N TYR A 275 3.17 -19.88 12.10
CA TYR A 275 2.12 -20.81 11.66
C TYR A 275 2.68 -22.11 11.09
N VAL A 276 3.69 -22.04 10.21
CA VAL A 276 4.30 -23.24 9.60
C VAL A 276 4.94 -24.12 10.67
N LEU A 277 5.70 -23.53 11.59
CA LEU A 277 6.42 -24.29 12.61
C LEU A 277 5.50 -24.86 13.71
N ALA A 278 4.33 -24.27 13.93
CA ALA A 278 3.35 -24.73 14.90
C ALA A 278 2.26 -25.63 14.32
N ALA A 279 2.17 -25.77 12.99
CA ALA A 279 1.11 -26.53 12.33
C ALA A 279 1.09 -28.00 12.78
N PRO A 280 -0.03 -28.52 13.32
CA PRO A 280 -0.10 -29.92 13.74
C PRO A 280 -0.12 -30.89 12.54
N ASN A 281 -0.77 -30.51 11.45
CA ASN A 281 -0.98 -31.33 10.25
C ASN A 281 -0.45 -30.62 9.01
N LEU A 282 0.85 -30.26 9.03
CA LEU A 282 1.47 -29.49 7.94
C LEU A 282 1.36 -30.21 6.58
N ALA A 283 1.46 -31.54 6.57
CA ALA A 283 1.34 -32.34 5.35
C ALA A 283 -0.04 -32.21 4.69
N GLU A 284 -1.12 -32.18 5.49
CA GLU A 284 -2.50 -32.01 4.97
C GLU A 284 -2.72 -30.60 4.40
N ILE A 285 -2.09 -29.57 5.03
CA ILE A 285 -2.14 -28.20 4.53
C ILE A 285 -1.40 -28.12 3.19
N VAL A 286 -0.22 -28.71 3.09
CA VAL A 286 0.58 -28.75 1.85
C VAL A 286 -0.15 -29.55 0.75
N ALA A 287 -0.86 -30.64 1.12
CA ALA A 287 -1.69 -31.39 0.18
C ALA A 287 -2.94 -30.62 -0.31
N GLY A 288 -3.23 -29.44 0.26
CA GLY A 288 -4.40 -28.63 -0.11
C GLY A 288 -5.72 -29.11 0.50
N ASN A 289 -5.68 -30.01 1.47
CA ASN A 289 -6.87 -30.58 2.10
C ASN A 289 -7.48 -29.66 3.17
N VAL A 290 -6.76 -28.61 3.62
CA VAL A 290 -7.20 -27.64 4.63
C VAL A 290 -7.38 -26.29 3.97
N VAL A 291 -8.61 -25.79 3.94
CA VAL A 291 -8.95 -24.51 3.27
C VAL A 291 -8.48 -23.31 4.10
N ASP A 292 -8.79 -23.30 5.40
CA ASP A 292 -8.45 -22.19 6.33
C ASP A 292 -7.54 -22.72 7.46
N PRO A 293 -6.21 -22.89 7.21
CA PRO A 293 -5.31 -23.51 8.19
C PRO A 293 -5.07 -22.66 9.45
N VAL A 294 -5.19 -21.33 9.36
CA VAL A 294 -4.87 -20.46 10.51
C VAL A 294 -5.80 -20.67 11.69
N PRO A 295 -7.14 -20.67 11.56
CA PRO A 295 -8.02 -21.02 12.67
C PRO A 295 -7.78 -22.42 13.23
N ASP A 296 -7.48 -23.41 12.37
CA ASP A 296 -7.18 -24.79 12.81
C ASP A 296 -5.90 -24.87 13.64
N ILE A 297 -4.82 -24.24 13.17
CA ILE A 297 -3.56 -24.15 13.92
C ILE A 297 -3.77 -23.49 15.27
N LEU A 298 -4.50 -22.37 15.30
CA LEU A 298 -4.76 -21.62 16.52
C LEU A 298 -5.64 -22.40 17.50
N ASN A 299 -6.68 -23.10 17.02
CA ASN A 299 -7.49 -23.96 17.87
C ASN A 299 -6.67 -25.08 18.52
N ALA A 300 -5.73 -25.65 17.78
CA ALA A 300 -4.85 -26.71 18.26
C ALA A 300 -3.77 -26.22 19.23
N THR A 301 -3.42 -24.93 19.21
CA THR A 301 -2.32 -24.35 20.01
C THR A 301 -2.82 -23.51 21.19
N ILE A 302 -3.65 -22.50 20.93
CA ILE A 302 -4.15 -21.58 21.97
C ILE A 302 -5.60 -21.88 22.39
N GLY A 303 -6.20 -22.93 21.81
CA GLY A 303 -7.53 -23.38 22.11
C GLY A 303 -8.64 -22.46 21.59
N PHE A 304 -9.89 -22.87 21.78
CA PHE A 304 -11.07 -22.19 21.21
C PHE A 304 -11.18 -20.70 21.60
N TRP A 305 -11.00 -20.36 22.87
CA TRP A 305 -11.15 -18.97 23.34
C TRP A 305 -9.98 -18.08 22.91
N GLY A 306 -8.76 -18.62 22.82
CA GLY A 306 -7.61 -17.92 22.27
C GLY A 306 -7.81 -17.63 20.79
N THR A 307 -8.34 -18.61 20.04
CA THR A 307 -8.70 -18.41 18.62
C THR A 307 -9.77 -17.36 18.44
N LYS A 308 -10.82 -17.33 19.28
CA LYS A 308 -11.85 -16.28 19.26
C LYS A 308 -11.27 -14.87 19.50
N ALA A 309 -10.36 -14.75 20.45
CA ALA A 309 -9.64 -13.49 20.72
C ALA A 309 -8.81 -13.05 19.49
N PHE A 310 -8.09 -13.99 18.85
CA PHE A 310 -7.37 -13.71 17.60
C PHE A 310 -8.31 -13.31 16.47
N LEU A 311 -9.44 -14.00 16.28
CA LEU A 311 -10.43 -13.68 15.25
C LEU A 311 -11.03 -12.28 15.44
N PHE A 312 -11.17 -11.82 16.69
CA PHE A 312 -11.57 -10.45 16.98
C PHE A 312 -10.50 -9.42 16.54
N ILE A 313 -9.21 -9.72 16.80
CA ILE A 313 -8.09 -8.92 16.29
C ILE A 313 -8.10 -8.93 14.75
N ALA A 314 -8.27 -10.09 14.14
CA ALA A 314 -8.34 -10.22 12.68
C ALA A 314 -9.49 -9.39 12.08
N LEU A 315 -10.68 -9.40 12.69
CA LEU A 315 -11.80 -8.54 12.28
C LEU A 315 -11.41 -7.06 12.29
N THR A 316 -10.75 -6.60 13.37
CA THR A 316 -10.30 -5.20 13.45
C THR A 316 -9.27 -4.87 12.38
N SER A 317 -8.35 -5.79 12.07
CA SER A 317 -7.33 -5.64 11.02
C SER A 317 -7.96 -5.59 9.62
N PHE A 318 -8.89 -6.51 9.31
CA PHE A 318 -9.61 -6.49 8.03
C PHE A 318 -10.42 -5.20 7.83
N LEU A 319 -11.15 -4.73 8.85
CA LEU A 319 -11.89 -3.47 8.80
C LEU A 319 -10.95 -2.27 8.63
N ALA A 320 -9.83 -2.26 9.34
CA ALA A 320 -8.84 -1.19 9.25
C ALA A 320 -8.13 -1.19 7.89
N CYS A 321 -7.85 -2.38 7.31
CA CYS A 321 -7.29 -2.52 5.97
C CYS A 321 -8.27 -1.97 4.91
N VAL A 322 -9.54 -2.38 4.94
CA VAL A 322 -10.59 -1.85 4.05
C VAL A 322 -10.70 -0.32 4.19
N MET A 323 -10.71 0.20 5.43
CA MET A 323 -10.75 1.64 5.70
C MET A 323 -9.54 2.36 5.10
N GLY A 324 -8.33 1.82 5.25
CA GLY A 324 -7.09 2.38 4.71
C GLY A 324 -7.10 2.42 3.17
N GLN A 325 -7.52 1.32 2.54
CA GLN A 325 -7.68 1.24 1.09
C GLN A 325 -8.71 2.24 0.56
N GLN A 326 -9.87 2.38 1.22
CA GLN A 326 -10.87 3.39 0.88
C GLN A 326 -10.35 4.81 1.06
N ALA A 327 -9.57 5.07 2.12
CA ALA A 327 -8.93 6.35 2.35
C ALA A 327 -7.99 6.71 1.20
N SER A 328 -7.08 5.82 0.82
CA SER A 328 -6.14 5.99 -0.29
C SER A 328 -6.86 6.23 -1.62
N ALA A 329 -7.78 5.32 -2.00
CA ALA A 329 -8.53 5.43 -3.25
C ALA A 329 -9.34 6.73 -3.36
N SER A 330 -9.93 7.19 -2.26
CA SER A 330 -10.71 8.43 -2.26
C SER A 330 -9.83 9.69 -2.45
N ARG A 331 -8.59 9.70 -1.90
CA ARG A 331 -7.64 10.80 -2.13
C ARG A 331 -7.11 10.79 -3.56
N LEU A 332 -6.87 9.62 -4.13
CA LEU A 332 -6.53 9.47 -5.55
C LEU A 332 -7.62 10.07 -6.45
N ILE A 333 -8.89 9.64 -6.29
CA ILE A 333 -10.02 10.18 -7.07
C ILE A 333 -10.16 11.68 -6.86
N TYR A 334 -10.08 12.16 -5.61
CA TYR A 334 -10.15 13.58 -5.29
C TYR A 334 -9.06 14.38 -6.01
N SER A 335 -7.81 13.93 -5.93
CA SER A 335 -6.67 14.60 -6.57
C SER A 335 -6.83 14.63 -8.10
N PHE A 336 -7.25 13.52 -8.67
CA PHE A 336 -7.52 13.36 -10.09
C PHE A 336 -8.67 14.25 -10.59
N ALA A 337 -9.73 14.38 -9.77
CA ALA A 337 -10.88 15.24 -10.03
C ALA A 337 -10.56 16.74 -9.78
N ARG A 338 -9.75 17.06 -8.76
CA ARG A 338 -9.27 18.42 -8.49
C ARG A 338 -8.55 19.02 -9.71
N ASP A 339 -7.81 18.20 -10.42
CA ASP A 339 -7.07 18.58 -11.62
C ASP A 339 -7.92 18.54 -12.90
N ASN A 340 -9.23 18.37 -12.80
CA ASN A 340 -10.17 18.30 -13.93
C ASN A 340 -9.93 17.10 -14.88
N MET A 341 -9.23 16.07 -14.41
CA MET A 341 -8.84 14.91 -15.20
C MET A 341 -9.80 13.71 -15.04
N PHE A 342 -10.65 13.69 -14.01
CA PHE A 342 -11.56 12.59 -13.70
C PHE A 342 -12.97 12.84 -14.27
N PRO A 343 -13.69 11.79 -14.76
CA PRO A 343 -15.09 11.91 -15.13
C PRO A 343 -15.92 12.40 -13.92
N GLY A 344 -16.72 13.45 -14.10
CA GLY A 344 -17.48 14.02 -12.99
C GLY A 344 -16.64 14.83 -11.99
N ALA A 345 -15.53 15.42 -12.42
CA ALA A 345 -14.61 16.22 -11.62
C ALA A 345 -15.31 17.26 -10.72
N ALA A 346 -16.39 17.90 -11.22
CA ALA A 346 -17.17 18.88 -10.47
C ALA A 346 -17.84 18.31 -9.19
N ILE A 347 -18.02 17.00 -9.10
CA ILE A 347 -18.60 16.30 -7.95
C ILE A 347 -17.49 15.71 -7.08
N PHE A 348 -16.60 14.92 -7.68
CA PHE A 348 -15.57 14.16 -6.99
C PHE A 348 -14.42 15.04 -6.46
N GLY A 349 -14.18 16.22 -7.04
CA GLY A 349 -13.19 17.21 -6.58
C GLY A 349 -13.64 18.07 -5.40
N LYS A 350 -14.77 17.76 -4.75
CA LYS A 350 -15.29 18.52 -3.61
C LYS A 350 -14.99 17.83 -2.28
N LEU A 351 -14.57 18.63 -1.29
CA LEU A 351 -14.48 18.22 0.11
C LEU A 351 -15.71 18.67 0.90
N THR A 352 -16.04 17.93 1.95
CA THR A 352 -17.08 18.36 2.91
C THR A 352 -16.63 19.61 3.67
N LYS A 353 -17.56 20.54 3.95
CA LYS A 353 -17.25 21.83 4.58
C LYS A 353 -16.73 21.71 6.02
N VAL A 354 -17.15 20.69 6.77
CA VAL A 354 -16.85 20.55 8.21
C VAL A 354 -15.63 19.68 8.47
N ARG A 355 -15.53 18.54 7.75
CA ARG A 355 -14.49 17.52 8.02
C ARG A 355 -13.42 17.44 6.94
N HIS A 356 -13.52 18.25 5.90
CA HIS A 356 -12.61 18.28 4.76
C HIS A 356 -12.34 16.88 4.17
N THR A 357 -13.38 16.03 4.11
CA THR A 357 -13.31 14.67 3.58
C THR A 357 -13.88 14.62 2.16
N PRO A 358 -13.34 13.81 1.25
CA PRO A 358 -13.81 13.67 -0.14
C PRO A 358 -15.01 12.70 -0.21
N LEU A 359 -16.18 13.13 0.32
CA LEU A 359 -17.39 12.32 0.48
C LEU A 359 -17.78 11.57 -0.80
N TRP A 360 -17.89 12.29 -1.92
CA TRP A 360 -18.34 11.68 -3.18
C TRP A 360 -17.33 10.69 -3.75
N ALA A 361 -16.02 10.94 -3.54
CA ALA A 361 -14.97 9.99 -3.91
C ALA A 361 -15.05 8.70 -3.06
N ILE A 362 -15.29 8.82 -1.75
CA ILE A 362 -15.50 7.66 -0.86
C ILE A 362 -16.71 6.85 -1.32
N ILE A 363 -17.84 7.50 -1.60
CA ILE A 363 -19.06 6.83 -2.08
C ILE A 363 -18.79 6.15 -3.44
N GLY A 364 -18.17 6.86 -4.39
CA GLY A 364 -17.89 6.33 -5.73
C GLY A 364 -17.03 5.07 -5.70
N VAL A 365 -15.94 5.08 -4.92
CA VAL A 365 -15.09 3.89 -4.72
C VAL A 365 -15.90 2.73 -4.18
N ASN A 366 -16.73 2.96 -3.16
CA ASN A 366 -17.49 1.90 -2.51
C ASN A 366 -18.62 1.35 -3.37
N VAL A 367 -19.26 2.18 -4.19
CA VAL A 367 -20.24 1.71 -5.18
C VAL A 367 -19.55 0.78 -6.18
N LEU A 368 -18.39 1.14 -6.71
CA LEU A 368 -17.64 0.30 -7.65
C LEU A 368 -17.17 -1.01 -7.00
N SER A 369 -16.65 -0.96 -5.77
CA SER A 369 -16.30 -2.17 -5.02
C SER A 369 -17.51 -3.03 -4.69
N GLY A 370 -18.66 -2.43 -4.37
CA GLY A 370 -19.92 -3.14 -4.15
C GLY A 370 -20.46 -3.84 -5.40
N LEU A 371 -20.33 -3.22 -6.58
CA LEU A 371 -20.67 -3.87 -7.85
C LEU A 371 -19.76 -5.08 -8.12
N LEU A 372 -18.51 -5.00 -7.71
CA LEU A 372 -17.57 -6.13 -7.82
C LEU A 372 -17.93 -7.27 -6.84
N LEU A 373 -18.38 -6.94 -5.61
CA LEU A 373 -18.95 -7.95 -4.70
C LEU A 373 -20.13 -8.67 -5.33
N LEU A 374 -21.03 -7.93 -5.97
CA LEU A 374 -22.18 -8.49 -6.67
C LEU A 374 -21.74 -9.40 -7.83
N PHE A 375 -20.70 -9.00 -8.59
CA PHE A 375 -20.14 -9.83 -9.64
C PHE A 375 -19.60 -11.16 -9.07
N VAL A 376 -18.79 -11.12 -8.00
CA VAL A 376 -18.25 -12.35 -7.38
C VAL A 376 -19.34 -13.19 -6.72
N TYR A 377 -20.42 -12.58 -6.22
CA TYR A 377 -21.59 -13.34 -5.74
C TYR A 377 -22.16 -14.27 -6.81
N PHE A 378 -22.28 -13.79 -8.06
CA PHE A 378 -22.73 -14.62 -9.19
C PHE A 378 -21.64 -15.56 -9.72
N PHE A 379 -20.36 -15.22 -9.52
CA PHE A 379 -19.20 -15.99 -10.01
C PHE A 379 -18.18 -16.25 -8.87
N PRO A 380 -18.50 -17.10 -7.87
CA PRO A 380 -17.66 -17.26 -6.68
C PRO A 380 -16.22 -17.68 -6.95
N GLY A 381 -15.97 -18.47 -8.02
CA GLY A 381 -14.64 -18.87 -8.46
C GLY A 381 -13.75 -17.73 -8.97
N ALA A 382 -14.29 -16.51 -9.15
CA ALA A 382 -13.54 -15.39 -9.69
C ALA A 382 -12.65 -14.69 -8.64
N LEU A 383 -12.83 -14.92 -7.32
CA LEU A 383 -12.18 -14.16 -6.26
C LEU A 383 -10.65 -14.16 -6.36
N PHE A 384 -10.01 -15.31 -6.36
CA PHE A 384 -8.55 -15.42 -6.44
C PHE A 384 -8.00 -14.94 -7.79
N ARG A 385 -8.75 -15.13 -8.86
CA ARG A 385 -8.39 -14.68 -10.22
C ARG A 385 -8.39 -13.15 -10.31
N ILE A 386 -9.39 -12.50 -9.71
CA ILE A 386 -9.48 -11.04 -9.65
C ILE A 386 -8.35 -10.47 -8.77
N ALA A 387 -7.97 -11.15 -7.68
CA ALA A 387 -6.83 -10.78 -6.85
C ALA A 387 -5.51 -10.81 -7.65
N GLY A 388 -5.31 -11.78 -8.54
CA GLY A 388 -4.16 -11.81 -9.45
C GLY A 388 -4.13 -10.62 -10.42
N MET A 389 -5.28 -10.27 -11.01
CA MET A 389 -5.44 -9.06 -11.84
C MET A 389 -5.13 -7.78 -11.04
N GLN A 390 -5.62 -7.68 -9.82
CA GLN A 390 -5.36 -6.56 -8.92
C GLN A 390 -3.86 -6.33 -8.73
N MET A 391 -3.11 -7.38 -8.39
CA MET A 391 -1.67 -7.28 -8.16
C MET A 391 -0.93 -6.88 -9.44
N LEU A 392 -1.25 -7.48 -10.58
CA LEU A 392 -0.63 -7.11 -11.86
C LEU A 392 -0.89 -5.63 -12.20
N ALA A 393 -2.12 -5.13 -12.03
CA ALA A 393 -2.46 -3.74 -12.27
C ALA A 393 -1.68 -2.79 -11.34
N GLY A 394 -1.59 -3.11 -10.04
CA GLY A 394 -0.85 -2.33 -9.06
C GLY A 394 0.65 -2.27 -9.35
N TYR A 395 1.25 -3.42 -9.68
CA TYR A 395 2.67 -3.46 -10.05
C TYR A 395 2.97 -2.72 -11.35
N ILE A 396 2.11 -2.81 -12.36
CA ILE A 396 2.24 -1.99 -13.58
C ILE A 396 2.22 -0.50 -13.22
N ALA A 397 1.27 -0.05 -12.40
CA ALA A 397 1.18 1.34 -11.99
C ALA A 397 2.44 1.79 -11.22
N PHE A 398 2.97 0.97 -10.29
CA PHE A 398 4.21 1.26 -9.58
C PHE A 398 5.39 1.39 -10.54
N GLN A 399 5.51 0.45 -11.50
CA GLN A 399 6.60 0.50 -12.46
C GLN A 399 6.48 1.66 -13.44
N MET A 400 5.28 2.12 -13.72
CA MET A 400 5.10 3.37 -14.47
C MET A 400 5.68 4.57 -13.71
N VAL A 401 5.52 4.68 -12.38
CA VAL A 401 6.17 5.74 -11.58
C VAL A 401 7.69 5.58 -11.57
N VAL A 402 8.19 4.37 -11.31
CA VAL A 402 9.64 4.07 -11.29
C VAL A 402 10.28 4.39 -12.64
N PHE A 403 9.61 4.04 -13.74
CA PHE A 403 10.07 4.35 -15.10
C PHE A 403 10.03 5.86 -15.39
N ALA A 404 8.98 6.58 -14.96
CA ALA A 404 8.92 8.03 -15.10
C ALA A 404 10.06 8.72 -14.34
N ALA A 405 10.41 8.24 -13.13
CA ALA A 405 11.55 8.73 -12.36
C ALA A 405 12.88 8.46 -13.07
N LEU A 406 13.07 7.27 -13.63
CA LEU A 406 14.27 6.92 -14.40
C LEU A 406 14.41 7.83 -15.64
N ARG A 407 13.31 7.99 -16.40
CA ARG A 407 13.26 8.92 -17.54
C ARG A 407 13.63 10.35 -17.12
N ALA A 408 13.04 10.85 -16.04
CA ALA A 408 13.35 12.19 -15.54
C ALA A 408 14.84 12.34 -15.18
N ARG A 409 15.49 11.30 -14.61
CA ARG A 409 16.93 11.29 -14.35
C ARG A 409 17.75 11.38 -15.64
N PHE A 410 17.36 10.69 -16.71
CA PHE A 410 18.00 10.85 -18.04
C PHE A 410 17.86 12.28 -18.57
N MET A 411 16.78 12.97 -18.23
CA MET A 411 16.56 14.38 -18.58
C MET A 411 17.25 15.38 -17.63
N GLY A 412 18.05 14.89 -16.67
CA GLY A 412 18.82 15.73 -15.74
C GLY A 412 18.13 15.98 -14.39
N TRP A 413 17.03 15.30 -14.06
CA TRP A 413 16.42 15.39 -12.74
C TRP A 413 17.35 14.85 -11.65
N LYS A 414 17.62 15.72 -10.69
CA LYS A 414 18.31 15.38 -9.44
C LYS A 414 17.34 15.71 -8.31
N PRO A 415 16.86 14.75 -7.52
CA PRO A 415 15.95 15.03 -6.41
C PRO A 415 16.48 16.13 -5.49
N ALA A 416 15.62 17.07 -5.11
CA ALA A 416 15.96 18.22 -4.26
C ALA A 416 15.14 18.24 -2.96
N GLY A 417 14.30 17.22 -2.72
CA GLY A 417 13.54 17.07 -1.49
C GLY A 417 14.40 16.76 -0.27
N ALA A 418 13.77 16.75 0.91
CA ALA A 418 14.44 16.47 2.18
C ALA A 418 14.97 15.02 2.34
N PHE A 419 14.51 14.11 1.47
CA PHE A 419 15.02 12.75 1.34
C PHE A 419 15.60 12.56 -0.07
N SER A 420 16.83 12.05 -0.15
CA SER A 420 17.51 11.78 -1.42
C SER A 420 18.50 10.62 -1.26
N LEU A 421 18.55 9.75 -2.25
CA LEU A 421 19.48 8.62 -2.34
C LEU A 421 20.88 9.05 -2.85
N GLY A 422 21.03 10.30 -3.26
CA GLY A 422 22.30 10.85 -3.77
C GLY A 422 22.85 10.03 -4.93
N ARG A 423 24.11 9.56 -4.80
CA ARG A 423 24.82 8.76 -5.83
C ARG A 423 24.15 7.41 -6.11
N TRP A 424 23.43 6.85 -5.14
CA TRP A 424 22.79 5.55 -5.27
C TRP A 424 21.46 5.61 -6.01
N GLY A 425 20.90 6.79 -6.22
CA GLY A 425 19.57 6.97 -6.82
C GLY A 425 19.43 6.31 -8.20
N TRP A 426 20.49 6.29 -9.03
CA TRP A 426 20.46 5.58 -10.31
C TRP A 426 20.39 4.07 -10.14
N ALA A 427 21.30 3.50 -9.34
CA ALA A 427 21.34 2.06 -9.12
C ALA A 427 20.07 1.53 -8.51
N VAL A 428 19.53 2.22 -7.49
CA VAL A 428 18.26 1.85 -6.83
C VAL A 428 17.09 1.93 -7.81
N ASN A 429 17.02 2.98 -8.64
CA ASN A 429 15.93 3.14 -9.61
C ASN A 429 15.95 2.05 -10.69
N ILE A 430 17.14 1.70 -11.21
CA ILE A 430 17.29 0.62 -12.20
C ILE A 430 16.95 -0.74 -11.57
N ALA A 431 17.43 -1.00 -10.35
CA ALA A 431 17.14 -2.24 -9.63
C ALA A 431 15.62 -2.37 -9.31
N ALA A 432 14.96 -1.26 -8.88
CA ALA A 432 13.53 -1.22 -8.65
C ALA A 432 12.72 -1.53 -9.92
N LEU A 433 13.14 -0.97 -11.07
CA LEU A 433 12.50 -1.24 -12.36
C LEU A 433 12.70 -2.70 -12.78
N GLY A 434 13.92 -3.24 -12.65
CA GLY A 434 14.23 -4.63 -12.98
C GLY A 434 13.41 -5.61 -12.13
N TYR A 435 13.36 -5.38 -10.82
CA TYR A 435 12.49 -6.16 -9.91
C TYR A 435 11.02 -6.09 -10.33
N GLY A 436 10.51 -4.90 -10.61
CA GLY A 436 9.10 -4.75 -10.93
C GLY A 436 8.71 -5.35 -12.28
N ILE A 437 9.59 -5.29 -13.30
CA ILE A 437 9.38 -6.00 -14.56
C ILE A 437 9.34 -7.50 -14.31
N PHE A 438 10.29 -8.03 -13.51
CA PHE A 438 10.28 -9.45 -13.12
C PHE A 438 8.96 -9.83 -12.44
N ALA A 439 8.50 -9.06 -11.46
CA ALA A 439 7.24 -9.30 -10.76
C ALA A 439 6.03 -9.25 -11.71
N CYS A 440 5.98 -8.26 -12.63
CA CYS A 440 4.93 -8.18 -13.64
C CYS A 440 4.91 -9.40 -14.56
N VAL A 441 6.08 -9.90 -14.98
CA VAL A 441 6.18 -11.12 -15.82
C VAL A 441 5.67 -12.34 -15.07
N VAL A 442 6.05 -12.50 -13.79
CA VAL A 442 5.57 -13.60 -12.94
C VAL A 442 4.05 -13.54 -12.76
N LEU A 443 3.50 -12.34 -12.45
CA LEU A 443 2.05 -12.15 -12.29
C LEU A 443 1.27 -12.32 -13.59
N ALA A 444 1.90 -12.06 -14.72
CA ALA A 444 1.32 -12.22 -16.05
C ALA A 444 1.41 -13.68 -16.56
N THR A 445 2.19 -14.54 -15.90
CA THR A 445 2.30 -15.95 -16.29
C THR A 445 0.94 -16.65 -16.10
N PRO A 446 0.42 -17.34 -17.12
CA PRO A 446 -0.87 -18.02 -17.03
C PRO A 446 -0.81 -19.18 -16.02
N SER A 447 -1.96 -19.50 -15.42
CA SER A 447 -2.06 -20.68 -14.56
C SER A 447 -1.59 -21.95 -15.31
N SER A 448 -0.78 -22.76 -14.63
CA SER A 448 -0.33 -24.07 -15.15
C SER A 448 -1.44 -25.12 -15.16
N ASP A 449 -2.55 -24.86 -14.48
CA ASP A 449 -3.69 -25.79 -14.44
C ASP A 449 -4.39 -25.84 -15.80
N LEU A 450 -4.13 -26.93 -16.54
CA LEU A 450 -4.70 -27.19 -17.86
C LEU A 450 -6.18 -27.56 -17.82
N SER A 451 -6.75 -27.85 -16.64
CA SER A 451 -8.17 -28.15 -16.48
C SER A 451 -9.04 -26.89 -16.56
N LEU A 452 -8.43 -25.72 -16.35
CA LEU A 452 -9.12 -24.43 -16.43
C LEU A 452 -9.35 -23.98 -17.89
N PRO A 453 -10.48 -23.33 -18.20
CA PRO A 453 -10.70 -22.68 -19.49
C PRO A 453 -9.59 -21.68 -19.82
N LEU A 454 -9.28 -21.50 -21.11
CA LEU A 454 -8.19 -20.64 -21.58
C LEU A 454 -8.29 -19.21 -21.00
N LEU A 455 -9.48 -18.61 -21.01
CA LEU A 455 -9.72 -17.27 -20.45
C LEU A 455 -9.40 -17.21 -18.96
N ASP A 456 -9.71 -18.24 -18.21
CA ASP A 456 -9.45 -18.31 -16.78
C ASP A 456 -7.96 -18.40 -16.46
N ARG A 457 -7.20 -19.08 -17.29
CA ARG A 457 -5.73 -19.17 -17.16
C ARG A 457 -5.05 -17.83 -17.39
N TRP A 458 -5.61 -16.99 -18.27
CA TRP A 458 -5.06 -15.69 -18.65
C TRP A 458 -5.80 -14.50 -17.99
N ILE A 459 -6.62 -14.74 -16.99
CA ILE A 459 -7.56 -13.75 -16.44
C ILE A 459 -6.85 -12.47 -15.95
N ALA A 460 -5.64 -12.59 -15.38
CA ALA A 460 -4.87 -11.44 -14.91
C ALA A 460 -4.51 -10.49 -16.08
N ILE A 461 -3.94 -11.04 -17.15
CA ILE A 461 -3.58 -10.25 -18.35
C ILE A 461 -4.84 -9.72 -19.04
N VAL A 462 -5.85 -10.56 -19.24
CA VAL A 462 -7.10 -10.16 -19.91
C VAL A 462 -7.77 -9.02 -19.15
N GLY A 463 -7.90 -9.15 -17.84
CA GLY A 463 -8.50 -8.12 -17.00
C GLY A 463 -7.74 -6.79 -17.04
N VAL A 464 -6.41 -6.82 -16.89
CA VAL A 464 -5.57 -5.61 -16.97
C VAL A 464 -5.60 -5.02 -18.38
N SER A 465 -5.60 -5.85 -19.43
CA SER A 465 -5.70 -5.36 -20.80
C SER A 465 -7.02 -4.64 -21.07
N ILE A 466 -8.14 -5.14 -20.53
CA ILE A 466 -9.45 -4.45 -20.60
C ILE A 466 -9.36 -3.08 -19.90
N VAL A 467 -8.76 -3.03 -18.71
CA VAL A 467 -8.57 -1.76 -17.98
C VAL A 467 -7.71 -0.78 -18.78
N ILE A 468 -6.59 -1.24 -19.35
CA ILE A 468 -5.70 -0.40 -20.15
C ILE A 468 -6.43 0.13 -21.41
N VAL A 469 -7.09 -0.77 -22.15
CA VAL A 469 -7.78 -0.42 -23.40
C VAL A 469 -8.93 0.55 -23.15
N THR A 470 -9.76 0.30 -22.12
CA THR A 470 -10.87 1.22 -21.77
C THR A 470 -10.35 2.58 -21.32
N GLY A 471 -9.27 2.61 -20.54
CA GLY A 471 -8.61 3.85 -20.14
C GLY A 471 -8.02 4.60 -21.33
N TRP A 472 -7.31 3.91 -22.20
CA TRP A 472 -6.74 4.52 -23.40
C TRP A 472 -7.80 5.07 -24.34
N LEU A 473 -8.89 4.33 -24.58
CA LEU A 473 -10.02 4.80 -25.38
C LEU A 473 -10.63 6.09 -24.79
N TYR A 474 -10.87 6.12 -23.47
CA TYR A 474 -11.36 7.32 -22.80
C TYR A 474 -10.39 8.49 -22.96
N LEU A 475 -9.08 8.25 -22.79
CA LEU A 475 -8.04 9.27 -22.93
C LEU A 475 -8.04 9.89 -24.35
N VAL A 476 -8.21 9.06 -25.39
CA VAL A 476 -8.23 9.49 -26.78
C VAL A 476 -9.52 10.25 -27.13
N ILE A 477 -10.68 9.77 -26.64
CA ILE A 477 -12.00 10.35 -26.97
C ILE A 477 -12.26 11.60 -26.14
N ALA A 478 -12.13 11.51 -24.81
CA ALA A 478 -12.51 12.59 -23.89
C ALA A 478 -11.41 13.64 -23.71
N LYS A 479 -10.14 13.32 -24.02
CA LYS A 479 -8.95 14.18 -23.92
C LYS A 479 -8.88 14.95 -22.60
N PRO A 480 -9.01 14.30 -21.43
CA PRO A 480 -9.10 14.97 -20.14
C PRO A 480 -7.85 15.82 -19.83
N HIS A 481 -6.67 15.42 -20.33
CA HIS A 481 -5.42 16.14 -20.17
C HIS A 481 -5.43 17.55 -20.77
N LEU A 482 -6.27 17.82 -21.77
CA LEU A 482 -6.42 19.16 -22.37
C LEU A 482 -7.30 20.09 -21.52
N ARG A 483 -8.00 19.55 -20.51
CA ARG A 483 -8.88 20.33 -19.62
C ARG A 483 -8.18 20.74 -18.32
N SER A 484 -7.00 20.23 -18.08
CA SER A 484 -6.25 20.45 -16.85
C SER A 484 -5.21 21.53 -17.02
N ASN A 485 -5.17 22.47 -16.06
CA ASN A 485 -4.14 23.51 -15.95
C ASN A 485 -3.11 23.20 -14.83
N ALA A 486 -3.19 22.01 -14.21
CA ALA A 486 -2.27 21.63 -13.15
C ALA A 486 -0.84 21.44 -13.70
N PRO A 487 0.20 21.79 -12.94
CA PRO A 487 1.59 21.68 -13.38
C PRO A 487 1.97 20.25 -13.76
N GLU A 488 2.77 20.08 -14.82
CA GLU A 488 3.24 18.79 -15.30
C GLU A 488 4.64 18.87 -15.91
N GLY A 489 5.40 17.77 -15.89
CA GLY A 489 6.71 17.67 -16.55
C GLY A 489 7.79 18.61 -15.99
N ASP A 490 7.60 19.14 -14.80
CA ASP A 490 8.42 20.18 -14.20
C ASP A 490 9.53 19.65 -13.26
N ALA A 491 9.77 18.33 -13.24
CA ALA A 491 10.66 17.71 -12.28
C ALA A 491 12.07 18.33 -12.23
N VAL A 492 12.65 18.64 -13.39
CA VAL A 492 14.01 19.21 -13.50
C VAL A 492 14.02 20.67 -13.08
N SER A 493 13.09 21.48 -13.62
CA SER A 493 13.01 22.91 -13.35
C SER A 493 12.69 23.18 -11.88
N PHE A 494 11.73 22.47 -11.32
CA PHE A 494 11.33 22.61 -9.91
C PHE A 494 12.46 22.19 -8.95
N ALA A 495 13.15 21.07 -9.22
CA ALA A 495 14.31 20.66 -8.42
C ALA A 495 15.47 21.68 -8.47
N ASN A 496 15.68 22.32 -9.63
CA ASN A 496 16.67 23.39 -9.76
C ASN A 496 16.26 24.64 -8.94
N ALA A 497 14.98 25.02 -9.00
CA ALA A 497 14.47 26.15 -8.23
C ALA A 497 14.60 25.90 -6.71
N MET A 498 14.26 24.70 -6.23
CA MET A 498 14.43 24.32 -4.81
C MET A 498 15.91 24.45 -4.36
N ARG A 499 16.85 23.95 -5.14
CA ARG A 499 18.30 24.07 -4.82
C ARG A 499 18.77 25.51 -4.81
N ALA A 500 18.33 26.33 -5.77
CA ALA A 500 18.68 27.75 -5.81
C ALA A 500 18.12 28.51 -4.58
N HIS A 501 16.89 28.19 -4.16
CA HIS A 501 16.28 28.76 -2.95
C HIS A 501 17.05 28.36 -1.69
N SER A 502 17.37 27.08 -1.54
CA SER A 502 18.14 26.58 -0.39
C SER A 502 19.55 27.21 -0.31
N ALA A 503 20.22 27.38 -1.45
CA ALA A 503 21.54 28.04 -1.50
C ALA A 503 21.47 29.52 -1.08
N ARG A 504 20.43 30.25 -1.53
CA ARG A 504 20.20 31.65 -1.12
C ARG A 504 19.89 31.76 0.38
N SER A 505 19.08 30.86 0.90
CA SER A 505 18.74 30.83 2.34
C SER A 505 19.97 30.56 3.20
N ALA A 506 20.85 29.63 2.80
CA ALA A 506 22.11 29.34 3.48
C ALA A 506 23.06 30.57 3.48
N SER A 507 23.22 31.24 2.32
CA SER A 507 24.07 32.43 2.21
C SER A 507 23.55 33.60 3.07
N ASN A 508 22.22 33.75 3.16
CA ASN A 508 21.62 34.79 4.02
C ASN A 508 21.82 34.49 5.51
N LEU A 509 21.77 33.21 5.93
CA LEU A 509 22.06 32.81 7.31
C LEU A 509 23.51 33.05 7.68
N GLU A 510 24.45 32.67 6.83
CA GLU A 510 25.87 32.93 7.03
C GLU A 510 26.17 34.43 7.12
N SER A 511 25.53 35.25 6.29
CA SER A 511 25.66 36.71 6.33
C SER A 511 25.13 37.29 7.65
N ARG A 512 23.98 36.81 8.14
CA ARG A 512 23.41 37.20 9.44
C ARG A 512 24.29 36.79 10.62
N GLU A 513 24.86 35.56 10.59
CA GLU A 513 25.80 35.12 11.63
C GLU A 513 27.08 35.97 11.66
N LYS A 514 27.61 36.32 10.50
CA LYS A 514 28.79 37.21 10.41
C LYS A 514 28.49 38.59 11.00
N VAL A 515 27.31 39.16 10.72
CA VAL A 515 26.87 40.44 11.28
C VAL A 515 26.70 40.34 12.80
N LEU A 516 26.12 39.29 13.31
CA LEU A 516 25.92 39.08 14.76
C LEU A 516 27.27 38.90 15.47
N ARG A 517 28.20 38.14 14.91
CA ARG A 517 29.56 37.97 15.46
C ARG A 517 30.36 39.28 15.46
N SER A 518 30.25 40.09 14.41
CA SER A 518 30.89 41.40 14.34
C SER A 518 30.32 42.41 15.35
N SER A 519 28.99 42.38 15.53
CA SER A 519 28.28 43.19 16.52
C SER A 519 28.67 42.81 17.95
N ALA A 520 28.75 41.51 18.26
CA ALA A 520 29.20 41.00 19.56
C ALA A 520 30.66 41.37 19.87
N ALA A 521 31.56 41.26 18.84
CA ALA A 521 32.97 41.66 18.99
C ALA A 521 33.14 43.16 19.23
N ASN A 522 32.33 44.01 18.60
CA ASN A 522 32.34 45.46 18.85
C ASN A 522 31.78 45.82 20.24
N GLN A 523 30.77 45.14 20.74
CA GLN A 523 30.30 45.33 22.11
C GLN A 523 31.35 44.95 23.16
N HIS A 524 32.08 43.84 22.97
CA HIS A 524 33.17 43.48 23.86
C HIS A 524 34.35 44.51 23.84
N ARG A 525 34.64 45.07 22.68
CA ARG A 525 35.66 46.13 22.57
C ARG A 525 35.21 47.41 23.29
N HIS A 526 33.97 47.82 23.19
CA HIS A 526 33.42 48.98 23.88
C HIS A 526 33.38 48.81 25.41
N LEU A 527 33.17 47.60 25.92
CA LEU A 527 33.20 47.33 27.36
C LEU A 527 34.65 47.29 27.90
N ALA A 528 35.63 46.80 27.11
CA ALA A 528 37.03 46.77 27.49
C ALA A 528 37.73 48.14 27.44
N THR A 529 37.16 49.16 26.79
CA THR A 529 37.69 50.52 26.74
C THR A 529 37.09 51.42 27.82
N LYS A 530 36.14 50.94 28.62
CA LYS A 530 35.50 51.67 29.73
C LYS A 530 35.93 51.17 31.13
N SER A 531 36.78 50.13 31.18
CA SER A 531 37.48 49.66 32.38
C SER A 531 38.91 50.23 32.39
#